data_263fe5fad6598e40c2419d97354fb26b
#
_entry.id   263fe5fad6598e40c2419d97354fb26b
#
_cell.length_a   1.000
_cell.length_b   1.000
_cell.length_c   1.000
_cell.angle_alpha   90.00
_cell.angle_beta   90.00
_cell.angle_gamma   90.00
#
_symmetry.space_group_name_H-M   'P 1'
#
loop_
_entity.id
_entity.type
_entity.pdbx_description
1 polymer ?
#
loop_
_entity_poly.entity_id
_entity_poly.type
_entity_poly.pdbx_seq_one_letter_code
_entity_poly.pdbx_strand_id
1 'polypeptide(L)'
;MFISNNRADRNQIVIGIDATNIRNGGGVTHLTELLDAAEPIKHGISSVIVWGGSKTLPGLSEKPWLKKINPPQLNQGIFSRVSWQSLQLSKSARHLGCDLLFVPGGSYFGNFHPVVTMSQNLLPFDLPEMERYGWSLNRLRIFLLRQFQSQSFRNADGVIFLTKYAKERVTQTTGFLKGKTTIIPHGLNLRFRHSVKPQISILEYSPENPYRILYVSIVDVYKHQWNLVEAVSLLRHSGLPLQLDLVGTAYAPSLVRLRKTLDKCDPRGDWCRYRGSISYQNLHEFYRKADLGVFASTCENMPNILLETMASGLPIACSNRGPMPEVLEDAGVYFDPESVDEIASALEKLIHDPALREDLAERAYLKSQAFDWKRCAEETFEFLASFCK
;
A
#
# COMPACT_ATOMS: atom_id res chain seq x y z
N MET A 1 20.39 -38.96 -24.94
CA MET A 1 20.75 -39.16 -23.51
C MET A 1 19.70 -38.42 -22.68
N PHE A 2 18.65 -39.11 -22.28
CA PHE A 2 17.56 -38.52 -21.49
C PHE A 2 18.03 -38.41 -20.03
N ILE A 3 18.22 -37.19 -19.55
CA ILE A 3 18.45 -36.93 -18.14
C ILE A 3 17.10 -37.05 -17.48
N SER A 4 16.83 -38.19 -16.84
CA SER A 4 15.71 -38.39 -15.95
C SER A 4 15.94 -37.47 -14.72
N ASN A 5 15.23 -36.35 -14.66
CA ASN A 5 15.16 -35.51 -13.48
C ASN A 5 14.40 -36.27 -12.38
N ASN A 6 15.12 -37.03 -11.55
CA ASN A 6 14.59 -37.60 -10.31
C ASN A 6 14.27 -36.43 -9.35
N ARG A 7 13.00 -36.03 -9.27
CA ARG A 7 12.50 -35.01 -8.32
C ARG A 7 12.59 -35.45 -6.86
N ALA A 8 12.77 -36.72 -6.60
CA ALA A 8 12.71 -37.32 -5.25
C ALA A 8 13.90 -37.01 -4.31
N ASP A 9 15.02 -36.47 -4.84
CA ASP A 9 16.25 -36.23 -4.04
C ASP A 9 16.59 -34.76 -3.79
N ARG A 10 15.71 -33.80 -4.17
CA ARG A 10 15.96 -32.38 -3.88
C ARG A 10 15.32 -31.96 -2.58
N ASN A 11 16.09 -32.04 -1.48
CA ASN A 11 15.74 -31.41 -0.19
C ASN A 11 15.72 -29.86 -0.20
N GLN A 12 15.72 -29.22 -1.38
CA GLN A 12 15.91 -27.78 -1.51
C GLN A 12 14.84 -27.17 -2.44
N ILE A 13 13.98 -26.36 -1.86
CA ILE A 13 12.91 -25.66 -2.59
C ILE A 13 13.47 -24.47 -3.36
N VAL A 14 13.02 -24.28 -4.60
CA VAL A 14 13.32 -23.13 -5.46
C VAL A 14 12.02 -22.37 -5.73
N ILE A 15 11.95 -21.10 -5.34
CA ILE A 15 10.79 -20.24 -5.57
C ILE A 15 11.06 -19.25 -6.69
N GLY A 16 10.14 -19.17 -7.67
CA GLY A 16 10.10 -18.11 -8.66
C GLY A 16 9.23 -16.95 -8.21
N ILE A 17 9.66 -15.71 -8.42
CA ILE A 17 8.85 -14.50 -8.19
C ILE A 17 8.64 -13.73 -9.49
N ASP A 18 7.39 -13.53 -9.87
CA ASP A 18 7.02 -12.71 -11.02
C ASP A 18 6.85 -11.24 -10.63
N ALA A 19 7.88 -10.44 -10.90
CA ALA A 19 7.84 -8.99 -10.74
C ALA A 19 7.62 -8.25 -12.08
N THR A 20 7.08 -8.91 -13.11
CA THR A 20 6.89 -8.37 -14.48
C THR A 20 6.11 -7.06 -14.49
N ASN A 21 5.08 -6.95 -13.64
CA ASN A 21 4.19 -5.80 -13.56
C ASN A 21 4.42 -4.92 -12.33
N ILE A 22 5.41 -5.23 -11.50
CA ILE A 22 5.82 -4.43 -10.34
C ILE A 22 6.86 -3.41 -10.81
N ARG A 23 6.49 -2.13 -10.91
CA ARG A 23 7.37 -1.09 -11.48
C ARG A 23 7.44 0.20 -10.70
N ASN A 24 6.43 0.52 -9.89
CA ASN A 24 6.32 1.78 -9.15
C ASN A 24 5.48 1.57 -7.88
N GLY A 25 5.61 2.49 -6.93
CA GLY A 25 4.74 2.59 -5.75
C GLY A 25 4.85 1.41 -4.79
N GLY A 26 3.78 1.16 -4.06
CA GLY A 26 3.73 0.19 -2.96
C GLY A 26 4.15 -1.23 -3.32
N GLY A 27 3.92 -1.67 -4.56
CA GLY A 27 4.35 -3.01 -5.00
C GLY A 27 5.88 -3.17 -5.05
N VAL A 28 6.61 -2.14 -5.48
CA VAL A 28 8.09 -2.15 -5.46
C VAL A 28 8.59 -2.12 -4.03
N THR A 29 8.03 -1.23 -3.20
CA THR A 29 8.38 -1.16 -1.77
C THR A 29 8.14 -2.50 -1.09
N HIS A 30 6.96 -3.11 -1.30
CA HIS A 30 6.64 -4.42 -0.74
C HIS A 30 7.67 -5.49 -1.14
N LEU A 31 7.96 -5.62 -2.44
CA LEU A 31 8.90 -6.63 -2.91
C LEU A 31 10.32 -6.41 -2.36
N THR A 32 10.77 -5.17 -2.30
CA THR A 32 12.10 -4.81 -1.78
C THR A 32 12.19 -5.13 -0.28
N GLU A 33 11.27 -4.62 0.52
CA GLU A 33 11.29 -4.81 1.97
C GLU A 33 11.05 -6.29 2.36
N LEU A 34 10.18 -7.00 1.63
CA LEU A 34 9.94 -8.44 1.80
C LEU A 34 11.24 -9.23 1.60
N LEU A 35 11.95 -8.99 0.50
CA LEU A 35 13.19 -9.71 0.18
C LEU A 35 14.36 -9.29 1.07
N ASP A 36 14.41 -8.04 1.51
CA ASP A 36 15.44 -7.58 2.44
C ASP A 36 15.30 -8.22 3.82
N ALA A 37 14.07 -8.42 4.28
CA ALA A 37 13.75 -9.05 5.57
C ALA A 37 13.72 -10.58 5.53
N ALA A 38 13.74 -11.20 4.33
CA ALA A 38 13.54 -12.63 4.16
C ALA A 38 14.74 -13.48 4.60
N GLU A 39 14.42 -14.59 5.24
CA GLU A 39 15.36 -15.68 5.59
C GLU A 39 14.85 -17.01 5.01
N PRO A 40 14.79 -17.19 3.68
CA PRO A 40 14.12 -18.32 3.03
C PRO A 40 14.68 -19.68 3.41
N ILE A 41 15.95 -19.76 3.78
CA ILE A 41 16.63 -20.99 4.21
C ILE A 41 15.93 -21.62 5.44
N LYS A 42 15.37 -20.81 6.33
CA LYS A 42 14.60 -21.31 7.49
C LYS A 42 13.37 -22.13 7.12
N HIS A 43 12.85 -21.90 5.91
CA HIS A 43 11.69 -22.60 5.36
C HIS A 43 12.06 -23.70 4.35
N GLY A 44 13.35 -24.08 4.27
CA GLY A 44 13.84 -25.08 3.32
C GLY A 44 14.00 -24.56 1.89
N ILE A 45 13.91 -23.24 1.69
CA ILE A 45 14.03 -22.60 0.38
C ILE A 45 15.49 -22.22 0.16
N SER A 46 16.13 -22.88 -0.81
CA SER A 46 17.54 -22.69 -1.12
C SER A 46 17.81 -21.54 -2.08
N SER A 47 16.83 -21.21 -2.93
CA SER A 47 16.98 -20.17 -3.95
C SER A 47 15.65 -19.49 -4.28
N VAL A 48 15.73 -18.18 -4.51
CA VAL A 48 14.61 -17.34 -4.98
C VAL A 48 15.04 -16.70 -6.31
N ILE A 49 14.24 -16.87 -7.35
CA ILE A 49 14.49 -16.34 -8.69
C ILE A 49 13.46 -15.27 -9.00
N VAL A 50 13.90 -14.03 -9.22
CA VAL A 50 13.00 -12.90 -9.52
C VAL A 50 13.13 -12.48 -10.97
N TRP A 51 12.02 -12.53 -11.72
CA TRP A 51 11.93 -11.93 -13.06
C TRP A 51 11.33 -10.53 -12.95
N GLY A 52 12.09 -9.54 -13.40
CA GLY A 52 11.66 -8.13 -13.34
C GLY A 52 12.36 -7.26 -14.38
N GLY A 53 11.88 -6.04 -14.53
CA GLY A 53 12.48 -5.03 -15.40
C GLY A 53 13.54 -4.18 -14.68
N SER A 54 14.24 -3.35 -15.49
CA SER A 54 15.28 -2.41 -15.02
C SER A 54 14.79 -1.35 -14.03
N LYS A 55 13.48 -1.16 -13.88
CA LYS A 55 12.89 -0.26 -12.88
C LYS A 55 12.77 -0.88 -11.48
N THR A 56 12.82 -2.21 -11.39
CA THR A 56 12.55 -2.94 -10.14
C THR A 56 13.79 -3.67 -9.63
N LEU A 57 14.46 -4.42 -10.50
CA LEU A 57 15.57 -5.28 -10.07
C LEU A 57 16.77 -4.55 -9.44
N PRO A 58 17.17 -3.33 -9.92
CA PRO A 58 18.28 -2.60 -9.29
C PRO A 58 18.01 -2.18 -7.85
N GLY A 59 16.74 -2.02 -7.46
CA GLY A 59 16.34 -1.68 -6.09
C GLY A 59 16.36 -2.86 -5.11
N LEU A 60 16.53 -4.09 -5.59
CA LEU A 60 16.62 -5.27 -4.74
C LEU A 60 18.07 -5.49 -4.30
N SER A 61 18.29 -5.72 -2.99
CA SER A 61 19.61 -6.02 -2.43
C SER A 61 20.18 -7.33 -2.99
N GLU A 62 21.51 -7.43 -3.06
CA GLU A 62 22.17 -8.69 -3.40
C GLU A 62 22.15 -9.63 -2.20
N LYS A 63 21.67 -10.85 -2.43
CA LYS A 63 21.63 -11.92 -1.41
C LYS A 63 22.15 -13.23 -2.03
N PRO A 64 22.87 -14.09 -1.30
CA PRO A 64 23.42 -15.34 -1.84
C PRO A 64 22.36 -16.28 -2.43
N TRP A 65 21.15 -16.25 -1.89
CA TRP A 65 20.01 -17.07 -2.30
C TRP A 65 19.13 -16.42 -3.36
N LEU A 66 19.38 -15.12 -3.75
CA LEU A 66 18.54 -14.35 -4.67
C LEU A 66 19.18 -14.26 -6.06
N LYS A 67 18.47 -14.77 -7.08
CA LYS A 67 18.86 -14.63 -8.49
C LYS A 67 17.92 -13.68 -9.21
N LYS A 68 18.47 -12.65 -9.83
CA LYS A 68 17.72 -11.64 -10.60
C LYS A 68 17.81 -11.92 -12.09
N ILE A 69 16.70 -11.92 -12.81
CA ILE A 69 16.63 -12.16 -14.25
C ILE A 69 15.85 -11.02 -14.90
N ASN A 70 16.49 -10.35 -15.88
CA ASN A 70 15.92 -9.22 -16.60
C ASN A 70 15.79 -9.53 -18.10
N PRO A 71 14.71 -10.19 -18.53
CA PRO A 71 14.43 -10.36 -19.96
C PRO A 71 14.18 -9.01 -20.62
N PRO A 72 14.73 -8.76 -21.85
CA PRO A 72 14.57 -7.47 -22.53
C PRO A 72 13.11 -7.03 -22.69
N GLN A 73 12.19 -7.97 -22.87
CA GLN A 73 10.77 -7.74 -23.03
C GLN A 73 10.14 -7.04 -21.80
N LEU A 74 10.70 -7.27 -20.59
CA LEU A 74 10.18 -6.68 -19.35
C LEU A 74 10.50 -5.18 -19.21
N ASN A 75 11.39 -4.66 -20.06
CA ASN A 75 11.73 -3.24 -20.11
C ASN A 75 10.85 -2.45 -21.11
N GLN A 76 10.03 -3.14 -21.87
CA GLN A 76 9.19 -2.58 -22.92
C GLN A 76 7.77 -2.23 -22.43
N GLY A 77 6.85 -1.96 -23.37
CA GLY A 77 5.44 -1.66 -23.12
C GLY A 77 4.66 -2.81 -22.49
N ILE A 78 3.43 -2.53 -22.10
CA ILE A 78 2.57 -3.49 -21.39
C ILE A 78 2.30 -4.76 -22.20
N PHE A 79 2.09 -4.64 -23.50
CA PHE A 79 1.83 -5.78 -24.39
C PHE A 79 3.00 -6.77 -24.44
N SER A 80 4.23 -6.27 -24.55
CA SER A 80 5.45 -7.11 -24.54
C SER A 80 5.60 -7.86 -23.22
N ARG A 81 5.35 -7.20 -22.08
CA ARG A 81 5.44 -7.80 -20.75
C ARG A 81 4.37 -8.88 -20.52
N VAL A 82 3.11 -8.59 -20.89
CA VAL A 82 2.01 -9.56 -20.78
C VAL A 82 2.26 -10.76 -21.68
N SER A 83 2.72 -10.53 -22.92
CA SER A 83 3.09 -11.62 -23.84
C SER A 83 4.22 -12.48 -23.26
N TRP A 84 5.26 -11.86 -22.71
CA TRP A 84 6.35 -12.61 -22.08
C TRP A 84 5.89 -13.42 -20.87
N GLN A 85 5.08 -12.81 -19.99
CA GLN A 85 4.51 -13.50 -18.80
C GLN A 85 3.67 -14.71 -19.23
N SER A 86 2.83 -14.55 -20.26
CA SER A 86 1.93 -15.62 -20.73
C SER A 86 2.68 -16.76 -21.41
N LEU A 87 3.71 -16.46 -22.22
CA LEU A 87 4.33 -17.44 -23.13
C LEU A 87 5.66 -17.97 -22.62
N GLN A 88 6.43 -17.18 -21.87
CA GLN A 88 7.81 -17.47 -21.53
C GLN A 88 8.04 -17.72 -20.03
N LEU A 89 7.34 -17.02 -19.14
CA LEU A 89 7.56 -17.13 -17.71
C LEU A 89 7.46 -18.57 -17.21
N SER A 90 6.35 -19.27 -17.55
CA SER A 90 6.15 -20.66 -17.11
C SER A 90 7.23 -21.62 -17.64
N LYS A 91 7.72 -21.39 -18.87
CA LYS A 91 8.81 -22.19 -19.46
C LYS A 91 10.14 -21.91 -18.73
N SER A 92 10.42 -20.62 -18.47
CA SER A 92 11.61 -20.20 -17.74
C SER A 92 11.63 -20.75 -16.30
N ALA A 93 10.50 -20.70 -15.60
CA ALA A 93 10.36 -21.24 -14.25
C ALA A 93 10.63 -22.77 -14.22
N ARG A 94 10.04 -23.53 -15.17
CA ARG A 94 10.29 -24.98 -15.27
C ARG A 94 11.74 -25.27 -15.61
N HIS A 95 12.35 -24.55 -16.54
CA HIS A 95 13.75 -24.74 -16.96
C HIS A 95 14.73 -24.49 -15.80
N LEU A 96 14.42 -23.49 -14.95
CA LEU A 96 15.23 -23.15 -13.79
C LEU A 96 14.88 -23.99 -12.54
N GLY A 97 13.99 -24.96 -12.68
CA GLY A 97 13.64 -25.89 -11.63
C GLY A 97 12.85 -25.28 -10.46
N CYS A 98 12.06 -24.25 -10.72
CA CYS A 98 11.16 -23.69 -9.70
C CYS A 98 10.12 -24.71 -9.27
N ASP A 99 9.89 -24.83 -7.97
CA ASP A 99 8.86 -25.68 -7.38
C ASP A 99 7.55 -24.92 -7.19
N LEU A 100 7.61 -23.59 -7.09
CA LEU A 100 6.47 -22.69 -6.95
C LEU A 100 6.72 -21.36 -7.65
N LEU A 101 5.66 -20.73 -8.14
CA LEU A 101 5.69 -19.36 -8.64
C LEU A 101 4.87 -18.43 -7.73
N PHE A 102 5.49 -17.38 -7.22
CA PHE A 102 4.82 -16.30 -6.49
C PHE A 102 4.59 -15.10 -7.39
N VAL A 103 3.36 -14.60 -7.47
CA VAL A 103 2.92 -13.49 -8.33
C VAL A 103 2.35 -12.37 -7.48
N PRO A 104 3.19 -11.55 -6.82
CA PRO A 104 2.71 -10.49 -5.94
C PRO A 104 1.94 -9.37 -6.66
N GLY A 105 2.05 -9.27 -7.97
CA GLY A 105 1.31 -8.30 -8.80
C GLY A 105 -0.17 -8.61 -9.02
N GLY A 106 -0.67 -9.76 -8.57
CA GLY A 106 -2.09 -10.14 -8.61
C GLY A 106 -2.61 -10.60 -9.98
N SER A 107 -1.89 -10.38 -11.09
CA SER A 107 -2.32 -10.80 -12.44
C SER A 107 -1.35 -11.83 -12.99
N TYR A 108 -1.86 -13.01 -13.33
CA TYR A 108 -1.08 -14.11 -13.88
C TYR A 108 -1.78 -14.73 -15.07
N PHE A 109 -1.05 -14.86 -16.20
CA PHE A 109 -1.56 -15.38 -17.46
C PHE A 109 -0.86 -16.67 -17.91
N GLY A 110 0.02 -17.21 -17.07
CA GLY A 110 0.75 -18.45 -17.38
C GLY A 110 0.01 -19.72 -16.97
N ASN A 111 0.72 -20.84 -17.12
CA ASN A 111 0.24 -22.20 -16.80
C ASN A 111 1.19 -22.96 -15.88
N PHE A 112 1.95 -22.27 -15.06
CA PHE A 112 2.79 -22.88 -14.03
C PHE A 112 1.99 -23.09 -12.75
N HIS A 113 2.13 -24.26 -12.16
CA HIS A 113 1.53 -24.64 -10.87
C HIS A 113 2.54 -25.44 -10.03
N PRO A 114 2.54 -25.30 -8.68
CA PRO A 114 1.66 -24.40 -7.94
C PRO A 114 2.01 -22.93 -8.14
N VAL A 115 0.98 -22.07 -8.11
CA VAL A 115 1.11 -20.61 -8.17
C VAL A 115 0.40 -19.97 -6.98
N VAL A 116 1.11 -19.08 -6.29
CA VAL A 116 0.55 -18.24 -5.24
C VAL A 116 0.52 -16.80 -5.73
N THR A 117 -0.59 -16.12 -5.54
CA THR A 117 -0.75 -14.70 -5.90
C THR A 117 -1.11 -13.85 -4.68
N MET A 118 -1.08 -12.52 -4.84
CA MET A 118 -1.38 -11.58 -3.78
C MET A 118 -2.33 -10.48 -4.26
N SER A 119 -3.30 -10.12 -3.45
CA SER A 119 -4.13 -8.94 -3.67
C SER A 119 -3.47 -7.72 -3.06
N GLN A 120 -2.98 -6.78 -3.90
CA GLN A 120 -2.35 -5.53 -3.46
C GLN A 120 -3.14 -4.27 -3.86
N ASN A 121 -4.15 -4.41 -4.71
CA ASN A 121 -4.96 -3.30 -5.20
C ASN A 121 -6.45 -3.64 -5.08
N LEU A 122 -7.18 -2.88 -4.27
CA LEU A 122 -8.60 -3.10 -4.05
C LEU A 122 -9.50 -2.35 -5.04
N LEU A 123 -8.99 -1.28 -5.66
CA LEU A 123 -9.79 -0.44 -6.56
C LEU A 123 -10.55 -1.19 -7.67
N PRO A 124 -10.00 -2.25 -8.29
CA PRO A 124 -10.75 -3.07 -9.25
C PRO A 124 -11.96 -3.79 -8.65
N PHE A 125 -11.98 -4.00 -7.34
CA PHE A 125 -13.00 -4.75 -6.61
C PHE A 125 -13.97 -3.85 -5.83
N ASP A 126 -13.80 -2.54 -5.93
CA ASP A 126 -14.68 -1.53 -5.35
C ASP A 126 -15.40 -0.76 -6.48
N LEU A 127 -16.62 -1.18 -6.80
CA LEU A 127 -17.39 -0.62 -7.92
C LEU A 127 -17.73 0.87 -7.72
N PRO A 128 -18.23 1.31 -6.55
CA PRO A 128 -18.49 2.72 -6.31
C PRO A 128 -17.27 3.59 -6.55
N GLU A 129 -16.11 3.16 -6.10
CA GLU A 129 -14.86 3.91 -6.27
C GLU A 129 -14.36 3.91 -7.72
N MET A 130 -14.55 2.80 -8.44
CA MET A 130 -14.26 2.74 -9.87
C MET A 130 -15.17 3.69 -10.68
N GLU A 131 -16.42 3.88 -10.28
CA GLU A 131 -17.39 4.76 -10.94
C GLU A 131 -17.01 6.23 -10.84
N ARG A 132 -16.26 6.64 -9.81
CA ARG A 132 -15.75 8.02 -9.65
C ARG A 132 -14.83 8.47 -10.79
N TYR A 133 -14.25 7.54 -11.54
CA TYR A 133 -13.45 7.87 -12.74
C TYR A 133 -14.29 8.24 -13.96
N GLY A 134 -15.64 8.18 -13.88
CA GLY A 134 -16.55 8.51 -14.97
C GLY A 134 -16.31 7.68 -16.24
N TRP A 135 -16.64 8.22 -17.38
CA TRP A 135 -16.35 7.59 -18.69
C TRP A 135 -14.93 7.93 -19.11
N SER A 136 -13.96 7.11 -18.68
CA SER A 136 -12.53 7.34 -18.94
C SER A 136 -11.80 6.06 -19.31
N LEU A 137 -10.66 6.20 -20.02
CA LEU A 137 -9.76 5.08 -20.30
C LEU A 137 -9.23 4.43 -19.00
N ASN A 138 -9.13 5.22 -17.92
CA ASN A 138 -8.69 4.70 -16.63
C ASN A 138 -9.75 3.75 -16.03
N ARG A 139 -11.04 4.10 -16.11
CA ARG A 139 -12.13 3.20 -15.69
C ARG A 139 -12.13 1.88 -16.49
N LEU A 140 -11.96 1.97 -17.81
CA LEU A 140 -11.87 0.77 -18.66
C LEU A 140 -10.67 -0.09 -18.26
N ARG A 141 -9.52 0.51 -18.01
CA ARG A 141 -8.32 -0.18 -17.54
C ARG A 141 -8.56 -0.90 -16.20
N ILE A 142 -9.20 -0.23 -15.23
CA ILE A 142 -9.51 -0.79 -13.91
C ILE A 142 -10.50 -1.97 -14.07
N PHE A 143 -11.52 -1.83 -14.95
CA PHE A 143 -12.46 -2.90 -15.25
C PHE A 143 -11.77 -4.13 -15.84
N LEU A 144 -10.89 -3.95 -16.83
CA LEU A 144 -10.10 -5.05 -17.40
C LEU A 144 -9.19 -5.69 -16.34
N LEU A 145 -8.57 -4.89 -15.49
CA LEU A 145 -7.75 -5.39 -14.40
C LEU A 145 -8.56 -6.24 -13.43
N ARG A 146 -9.81 -5.84 -13.11
CA ARG A 146 -10.74 -6.65 -12.31
C ARG A 146 -10.96 -8.04 -12.92
N GLN A 147 -11.22 -8.12 -14.23
CA GLN A 147 -11.45 -9.41 -14.89
C GLN A 147 -10.21 -10.30 -14.82
N PHE A 148 -9.04 -9.74 -15.14
CA PHE A 148 -7.79 -10.49 -15.14
C PHE A 148 -7.37 -10.93 -13.72
N GLN A 149 -7.48 -10.06 -12.73
CA GLN A 149 -7.17 -10.42 -11.35
C GLN A 149 -8.16 -11.43 -10.78
N SER A 150 -9.46 -11.27 -11.05
CA SER A 150 -10.48 -12.25 -10.66
C SER A 150 -10.18 -13.65 -11.21
N GLN A 151 -9.79 -13.73 -12.49
CA GLN A 151 -9.40 -15.00 -13.10
C GLN A 151 -8.13 -15.57 -12.46
N SER A 152 -7.13 -14.72 -12.21
CA SER A 152 -5.88 -15.13 -11.56
C SER A 152 -6.13 -15.67 -10.16
N PHE A 153 -6.95 -14.98 -9.35
CA PHE A 153 -7.26 -15.41 -7.99
C PHE A 153 -8.06 -16.72 -7.94
N ARG A 154 -9.03 -16.93 -8.88
CA ARG A 154 -9.78 -18.18 -8.97
C ARG A 154 -8.91 -19.39 -9.32
N ASN A 155 -7.86 -19.17 -10.12
CA ASN A 155 -7.01 -20.25 -10.64
C ASN A 155 -5.74 -20.46 -9.81
N ALA A 156 -5.42 -19.57 -8.89
CA ALA A 156 -4.25 -19.71 -8.03
C ALA A 156 -4.43 -20.86 -7.02
N ASP A 157 -3.34 -21.55 -6.71
CA ASP A 157 -3.27 -22.56 -5.66
C ASP A 157 -3.27 -21.90 -4.27
N GLY A 158 -2.76 -20.67 -4.18
CA GLY A 158 -2.81 -19.84 -2.98
C GLY A 158 -3.04 -18.37 -3.27
N VAL A 159 -3.75 -17.67 -2.36
CA VAL A 159 -3.96 -16.21 -2.44
C VAL A 159 -3.66 -15.57 -1.09
N ILE A 160 -2.75 -14.60 -1.10
CA ILE A 160 -2.42 -13.76 0.06
C ILE A 160 -3.24 -12.47 -0.02
N PHE A 161 -3.94 -12.15 1.06
CA PHE A 161 -4.62 -10.88 1.27
C PHE A 161 -3.89 -10.08 2.34
N LEU A 162 -4.03 -8.76 2.33
CA LEU A 162 -3.36 -7.90 3.28
C LEU A 162 -4.24 -7.56 4.49
N THR A 163 -5.57 -7.59 4.32
CA THR A 163 -6.57 -7.32 5.35
C THR A 163 -7.76 -8.27 5.20
N LYS A 164 -8.53 -8.45 6.27
CA LYS A 164 -9.81 -9.20 6.23
C LYS A 164 -10.80 -8.51 5.29
N TYR A 165 -10.87 -7.17 5.38
CA TYR A 165 -11.70 -6.35 4.51
C TYR A 165 -11.38 -6.61 3.02
N ALA A 166 -10.10 -6.58 2.64
CA ALA A 166 -9.70 -6.85 1.25
C ALA A 166 -10.08 -8.26 0.80
N LYS A 167 -9.90 -9.28 1.66
CA LYS A 167 -10.33 -10.65 1.38
C LYS A 167 -11.83 -10.72 1.11
N GLU A 168 -12.65 -10.11 1.96
CA GLU A 168 -14.11 -10.11 1.83
C GLU A 168 -14.55 -9.41 0.53
N ARG A 169 -14.04 -8.21 0.25
CA ARG A 169 -14.39 -7.45 -0.96
C ARG A 169 -13.99 -8.18 -2.25
N VAL A 170 -12.79 -8.76 -2.28
CA VAL A 170 -12.35 -9.55 -3.43
C VAL A 170 -13.19 -10.79 -3.60
N THR A 171 -13.46 -11.55 -2.53
CA THR A 171 -14.25 -12.79 -2.62
C THR A 171 -15.71 -12.55 -2.97
N GLN A 172 -16.32 -11.45 -2.51
CA GLN A 172 -17.67 -11.03 -2.96
C GLN A 172 -17.75 -10.84 -4.48
N THR A 173 -16.66 -10.35 -5.07
CA THR A 173 -16.58 -10.08 -6.52
C THR A 173 -16.18 -11.30 -7.33
N THR A 174 -15.17 -12.04 -6.85
CA THR A 174 -14.60 -13.19 -7.57
C THR A 174 -15.40 -14.47 -7.37
N GLY A 175 -16.21 -14.55 -6.30
CA GLY A 175 -16.82 -15.80 -5.86
C GLY A 175 -15.79 -16.72 -5.19
N PHE A 176 -16.09 -18.00 -5.18
CA PHE A 176 -15.26 -19.02 -4.53
C PHE A 176 -13.84 -19.10 -5.11
N LEU A 177 -12.85 -19.09 -4.24
CA LEU A 177 -11.43 -19.30 -4.57
C LEU A 177 -11.08 -20.75 -4.28
N LYS A 178 -10.47 -21.43 -5.28
CA LYS A 178 -10.11 -22.86 -5.15
C LYS A 178 -8.92 -23.08 -4.23
N GLY A 179 -7.97 -22.14 -4.24
CA GLY A 179 -6.72 -22.23 -3.51
C GLY A 179 -6.85 -21.88 -2.03
N LYS A 180 -5.82 -22.20 -1.27
CA LYS A 180 -5.69 -21.78 0.13
C LYS A 180 -5.63 -20.24 0.21
N THR A 181 -6.19 -19.66 1.25
CA THR A 181 -6.12 -18.20 1.46
C THR A 181 -5.52 -17.89 2.82
N THR A 182 -4.71 -16.84 2.88
CA THR A 182 -4.16 -16.32 4.13
C THR A 182 -4.24 -14.79 4.16
N ILE A 183 -4.07 -14.20 5.34
CA ILE A 183 -3.99 -12.75 5.53
C ILE A 183 -2.61 -12.47 6.12
N ILE A 184 -1.78 -11.76 5.34
CA ILE A 184 -0.43 -11.37 5.74
C ILE A 184 -0.29 -9.87 5.50
N PRO A 185 -0.45 -9.04 6.54
CA PRO A 185 -0.29 -7.60 6.43
C PRO A 185 1.13 -7.19 6.06
N HIS A 186 1.28 -6.04 5.39
CA HIS A 186 2.58 -5.44 5.15
C HIS A 186 3.33 -5.15 6.44
N GLY A 187 4.65 -5.09 6.34
CA GLY A 187 5.50 -4.53 7.38
C GLY A 187 5.61 -3.01 7.27
N LEU A 188 6.24 -2.44 8.26
CA LEU A 188 6.55 -1.03 8.40
C LEU A 188 8.05 -0.82 8.46
N ASN A 189 8.58 0.19 7.77
CA ASN A 189 9.99 0.53 7.83
C ASN A 189 10.31 1.30 9.13
N LEU A 190 11.38 0.90 9.81
CA LEU A 190 11.79 1.46 11.11
C LEU A 190 12.04 2.97 11.07
N ARG A 191 12.34 3.57 9.91
CA ARG A 191 12.54 5.02 9.75
C ARG A 191 11.33 5.87 10.14
N PHE A 192 10.13 5.28 10.12
CA PHE A 192 8.89 5.96 10.52
C PHE A 192 8.59 5.84 12.01
N ARG A 193 9.34 5.03 12.75
CA ARG A 193 9.13 4.88 14.20
C ARG A 193 9.72 6.07 14.94
N HIS A 194 8.86 6.92 15.44
CA HIS A 194 9.20 8.05 16.29
C HIS A 194 8.42 7.95 17.61
N SER A 195 9.05 8.39 18.70
CA SER A 195 8.33 8.51 19.98
C SER A 195 7.18 9.48 19.87
N VAL A 196 6.10 9.21 20.60
CA VAL A 196 4.98 10.13 20.74
C VAL A 196 5.50 11.46 21.33
N LYS A 197 5.11 12.55 20.72
CA LYS A 197 5.48 13.90 21.18
C LYS A 197 4.57 14.34 22.32
N PRO A 198 5.08 15.14 23.27
CA PRO A 198 4.23 15.84 24.23
C PRO A 198 3.18 16.69 23.49
N GLN A 199 1.94 16.58 23.91
CA GLN A 199 0.83 17.30 23.28
C GLN A 199 0.58 18.61 24.04
N ILE A 200 0.79 19.74 23.39
CA ILE A 200 0.57 21.07 23.95
C ILE A 200 -0.78 21.65 23.55
N SER A 201 -1.29 22.62 24.32
CA SER A 201 -2.56 23.29 24.02
C SER A 201 -2.51 24.01 22.68
N ILE A 202 -3.63 24.06 21.96
CA ILE A 202 -3.75 24.85 20.72
C ILE A 202 -3.48 26.34 20.96
N LEU A 203 -3.65 26.82 22.17
CA LEU A 203 -3.36 28.21 22.56
C LEU A 203 -1.87 28.57 22.55
N GLU A 204 -1.00 27.57 22.50
CA GLU A 204 0.45 27.76 22.39
C GLU A 204 0.95 27.87 20.93
N TYR A 205 0.05 27.67 19.97
CA TYR A 205 0.33 27.84 18.55
C TYR A 205 -0.04 29.24 18.08
N SER A 206 0.62 29.71 17.01
CA SER A 206 0.40 31.03 16.43
C SER A 206 0.52 30.99 14.92
N PRO A 207 0.15 32.04 14.18
CA PRO A 207 0.38 32.09 12.73
C PRO A 207 1.85 31.88 12.33
N GLU A 208 2.80 32.29 13.17
CA GLU A 208 4.27 32.13 12.96
C GLU A 208 4.72 30.70 13.30
N ASN A 209 4.03 30.04 14.25
CA ASN A 209 4.27 28.66 14.63
C ASN A 209 2.95 27.86 14.60
N PRO A 210 2.42 27.53 13.41
CA PRO A 210 1.09 26.95 13.27
C PRO A 210 1.05 25.47 13.67
N TYR A 211 -0.13 24.99 14.08
CA TYR A 211 -0.45 23.59 14.26
C TYR A 211 -0.47 22.87 12.90
N ARG A 212 0.38 21.86 12.72
CA ARG A 212 0.67 21.25 11.43
C ARG A 212 -0.09 19.96 11.21
N ILE A 213 -0.99 19.98 10.26
CA ILE A 213 -1.76 18.83 9.80
C ILE A 213 -1.07 18.25 8.57
N LEU A 214 -0.88 16.94 8.54
CA LEU A 214 -0.24 16.22 7.43
C LEU A 214 -1.19 15.19 6.82
N TYR A 215 -1.30 15.22 5.48
CA TYR A 215 -1.91 14.14 4.72
C TYR A 215 -0.97 13.68 3.61
N VAL A 216 -0.42 12.49 3.78
CA VAL A 216 0.42 11.83 2.76
C VAL A 216 -0.47 10.92 1.94
N SER A 217 -0.59 11.17 0.64
CA SER A 217 -1.35 10.33 -0.29
C SER A 217 -1.18 10.81 -1.73
N ILE A 218 -1.33 9.92 -2.70
CA ILE A 218 -1.60 10.36 -4.08
C ILE A 218 -2.88 11.20 -4.08
N VAL A 219 -2.90 12.29 -4.83
CA VAL A 219 -4.14 13.06 -5.08
C VAL A 219 -4.96 12.31 -6.11
N ASP A 220 -6.04 11.64 -5.66
CA ASP A 220 -6.90 10.84 -6.53
C ASP A 220 -8.37 10.95 -6.11
N VAL A 221 -9.29 10.44 -6.93
CA VAL A 221 -10.73 10.61 -6.76
C VAL A 221 -11.27 10.05 -5.43
N TYR A 222 -10.63 9.03 -4.88
CA TYR A 222 -11.01 8.36 -3.64
C TYR A 222 -10.19 8.80 -2.41
N LYS A 223 -9.39 9.87 -2.53
CA LYS A 223 -8.52 10.38 -1.45
C LYS A 223 -9.02 11.67 -0.80
N HIS A 224 -10.02 12.31 -1.37
CA HIS A 224 -10.79 13.42 -0.82
C HIS A 224 -9.99 14.60 -0.24
N GLN A 225 -8.79 14.89 -0.80
CA GLN A 225 -7.96 16.01 -0.33
C GLN A 225 -8.71 17.35 -0.34
N TRP A 226 -9.58 17.58 -1.32
CA TRP A 226 -10.39 18.80 -1.43
C TRP A 226 -11.35 18.99 -0.26
N ASN A 227 -11.98 17.89 0.24
CA ASN A 227 -12.85 17.94 1.41
C ASN A 227 -12.06 18.29 2.67
N LEU A 228 -10.85 17.74 2.82
CA LEU A 228 -9.94 18.08 3.92
C LEU A 228 -9.53 19.56 3.86
N VAL A 229 -9.21 20.09 2.67
CA VAL A 229 -8.88 21.52 2.49
C VAL A 229 -10.05 22.41 2.92
N GLU A 230 -11.28 22.08 2.49
CA GLU A 230 -12.48 22.83 2.89
C GLU A 230 -12.71 22.75 4.42
N ALA A 231 -12.56 21.58 5.04
CA ALA A 231 -12.69 21.39 6.49
C ALA A 231 -11.66 22.21 7.29
N VAL A 232 -10.38 22.18 6.87
CA VAL A 232 -9.34 23.00 7.51
C VAL A 232 -9.60 24.49 7.29
N SER A 233 -10.13 24.89 6.13
CA SER A 233 -10.54 26.28 5.87
C SER A 233 -11.62 26.75 6.86
N LEU A 234 -12.64 25.93 7.14
CA LEU A 234 -13.67 26.24 8.14
C LEU A 234 -13.05 26.48 9.51
N LEU A 235 -12.17 25.60 9.97
CA LEU A 235 -11.50 25.72 11.27
C LEU A 235 -10.56 26.94 11.34
N ARG A 236 -9.94 27.32 10.26
CA ARG A 236 -9.14 28.54 10.19
C ARG A 236 -10.00 29.81 10.26
N HIS A 237 -11.20 29.80 9.69
CA HIS A 237 -12.14 30.91 9.80
C HIS A 237 -12.63 31.11 11.25
N SER A 238 -12.61 30.07 12.10
CA SER A 238 -12.86 30.20 13.55
C SER A 238 -11.63 30.70 14.34
N GLY A 239 -10.53 31.04 13.66
CA GLY A 239 -9.35 31.66 14.28
C GLY A 239 -8.21 30.68 14.63
N LEU A 240 -8.32 29.39 14.33
CA LEU A 240 -7.28 28.42 14.63
C LEU A 240 -6.04 28.58 13.73
N PRO A 241 -4.82 28.61 14.28
CA PRO A 241 -3.58 28.80 13.52
C PRO A 241 -3.11 27.47 12.89
N LEU A 242 -3.82 26.98 11.87
CA LEU A 242 -3.56 25.69 11.25
C LEU A 242 -2.74 25.83 9.96
N GLN A 243 -1.85 24.87 9.72
CA GLN A 243 -1.17 24.64 8.44
C GLN A 243 -1.49 23.23 7.96
N LEU A 244 -1.76 23.06 6.65
CA LEU A 244 -2.00 21.77 6.02
C LEU A 244 -0.91 21.47 4.99
N ASP A 245 -0.21 20.35 5.14
CA ASP A 245 0.71 19.82 4.15
C ASP A 245 0.09 18.61 3.46
N LEU A 246 -0.09 18.69 2.13
CA LEU A 246 -0.51 17.60 1.26
C LEU A 246 0.70 17.08 0.49
N VAL A 247 1.04 15.80 0.68
CA VAL A 247 2.26 15.19 0.11
C VAL A 247 1.89 13.98 -0.74
N GLY A 248 2.37 13.95 -1.98
CA GLY A 248 2.22 12.81 -2.88
C GLY A 248 2.11 13.21 -4.34
N THR A 249 2.17 12.21 -5.23
CA THR A 249 1.90 12.38 -6.67
C THR A 249 0.42 12.69 -6.91
N ALA A 250 0.03 12.98 -8.15
CA ALA A 250 -1.36 13.28 -8.46
C ALA A 250 -1.84 12.62 -9.75
N TYR A 251 -3.08 12.17 -9.74
CA TYR A 251 -3.88 11.94 -10.93
C TYR A 251 -4.33 13.29 -11.50
N ALA A 252 -4.01 13.57 -12.76
CA ALA A 252 -4.16 14.91 -13.32
C ALA A 252 -5.57 15.53 -13.15
N PRO A 253 -6.69 14.83 -13.41
CA PRO A 253 -8.03 15.40 -13.18
C PRO A 253 -8.29 15.75 -11.70
N SER A 254 -7.82 14.93 -10.77
CA SER A 254 -7.96 15.17 -9.34
C SER A 254 -7.11 16.36 -8.86
N LEU A 255 -5.94 16.57 -9.47
CA LEU A 255 -5.10 17.73 -9.20
C LEU A 255 -5.77 19.03 -9.64
N VAL A 256 -6.47 19.02 -10.78
CA VAL A 256 -7.26 20.19 -11.23
C VAL A 256 -8.34 20.53 -10.21
N ARG A 257 -9.05 19.51 -9.69
CA ARG A 257 -10.05 19.72 -8.64
C ARG A 257 -9.43 20.28 -7.36
N LEU A 258 -8.32 19.70 -6.91
CA LEU A 258 -7.60 20.17 -5.72
C LEU A 258 -7.18 21.63 -5.88
N ARG A 259 -6.59 22.01 -7.01
CA ARG A 259 -6.16 23.39 -7.27
C ARG A 259 -7.32 24.37 -7.21
N LYS A 260 -8.46 24.04 -7.83
CA LYS A 260 -9.68 24.87 -7.73
C LYS A 260 -10.14 25.07 -6.30
N THR A 261 -10.03 24.03 -5.46
CA THR A 261 -10.37 24.14 -4.04
C THR A 261 -9.34 25.01 -3.30
N LEU A 262 -8.06 24.87 -3.60
CA LEU A 262 -7.00 25.72 -3.03
C LEU A 262 -7.19 27.20 -3.42
N ASP A 263 -7.47 27.49 -4.70
CA ASP A 263 -7.74 28.86 -5.18
C ASP A 263 -8.95 29.50 -4.46
N LYS A 264 -9.95 28.69 -4.08
CA LYS A 264 -11.12 29.13 -3.31
C LYS A 264 -10.81 29.34 -1.83
N CYS A 265 -10.12 28.39 -1.19
CA CYS A 265 -9.97 28.34 0.26
C CYS A 265 -8.69 29.03 0.76
N ASP A 266 -7.64 29.04 -0.04
CA ASP A 266 -6.33 29.62 0.29
C ASP A 266 -5.70 30.31 -0.93
N PRO A 267 -6.32 31.36 -1.48
CA PRO A 267 -5.90 32.00 -2.72
C PRO A 267 -4.48 32.60 -2.66
N ARG A 268 -3.96 32.87 -1.47
CA ARG A 268 -2.60 33.39 -1.28
C ARG A 268 -1.57 32.30 -0.99
N GLY A 269 -2.01 31.04 -0.71
CA GLY A 269 -1.13 29.94 -0.34
C GLY A 269 -0.49 30.11 1.04
N ASP A 270 -1.22 30.75 1.98
CA ASP A 270 -0.70 31.09 3.30
C ASP A 270 -0.60 29.89 4.22
N TRP A 271 -1.50 28.89 4.09
CA TRP A 271 -1.64 27.82 5.07
C TRP A 271 -1.73 26.40 4.47
N CYS A 272 -2.13 26.21 3.22
CA CYS A 272 -2.21 24.90 2.60
C CYS A 272 -1.15 24.73 1.51
N ARG A 273 -0.34 23.70 1.65
CA ARG A 273 0.81 23.45 0.76
C ARG A 273 0.73 22.08 0.11
N TYR A 274 0.47 22.05 -1.20
CA TYR A 274 0.66 20.83 -1.97
C TYR A 274 2.13 20.70 -2.37
N ARG A 275 2.83 19.71 -1.76
CA ARG A 275 4.27 19.49 -1.89
C ARG A 275 4.67 18.64 -3.10
N GLY A 276 3.68 18.03 -3.78
CA GLY A 276 3.98 17.06 -4.82
C GLY A 276 4.64 15.79 -4.28
N SER A 277 5.36 15.10 -5.15
CA SER A 277 6.06 13.84 -4.79
C SER A 277 7.32 14.13 -3.99
N ILE A 278 7.42 13.49 -2.83
CA ILE A 278 8.63 13.47 -2.00
C ILE A 278 9.24 12.06 -2.07
N SER A 279 10.58 11.96 -2.04
CA SER A 279 11.24 10.67 -2.00
C SER A 279 10.87 9.92 -0.73
N TYR A 280 10.67 8.61 -0.83
CA TYR A 280 10.32 7.75 0.32
C TYR A 280 11.36 7.84 1.45
N GLN A 281 12.62 8.10 1.09
CA GLN A 281 13.70 8.28 2.05
C GLN A 281 13.54 9.52 2.93
N ASN A 282 12.93 10.59 2.42
CA ASN A 282 12.77 11.88 3.13
C ASN A 282 11.36 12.04 3.74
N LEU A 283 10.45 11.11 3.46
CA LEU A 283 9.05 11.24 3.87
C LEU A 283 8.88 11.26 5.40
N HIS A 284 9.71 10.52 6.12
CA HIS A 284 9.68 10.47 7.59
C HIS A 284 9.91 11.83 8.25
N GLU A 285 10.59 12.77 7.57
CA GLU A 285 10.78 14.12 8.09
C GLU A 285 9.49 14.94 8.15
N PHE A 286 8.55 14.68 7.22
CA PHE A 286 7.25 15.32 7.23
C PHE A 286 6.42 14.84 8.41
N TYR A 287 6.41 13.52 8.66
CA TYR A 287 5.75 12.97 9.85
C TYR A 287 6.34 13.54 11.14
N ARG A 288 7.68 13.65 11.22
CA ARG A 288 8.34 14.20 12.40
C ARG A 288 7.96 15.66 12.68
N LYS A 289 7.65 16.46 11.65
CA LYS A 289 7.28 17.88 11.78
C LYS A 289 5.79 18.10 12.01
N ALA A 290 4.97 17.12 11.72
CA ALA A 290 3.53 17.21 11.89
C ALA A 290 3.10 17.12 13.36
N ASP A 291 1.95 17.69 13.68
CA ASP A 291 1.29 17.60 14.97
C ASP A 291 0.08 16.67 14.93
N LEU A 292 -0.50 16.46 13.74
CA LEU A 292 -1.64 15.59 13.50
C LEU A 292 -1.58 14.97 12.11
N GLY A 293 -1.87 13.67 12.00
CA GLY A 293 -2.04 12.97 10.76
C GLY A 293 -3.49 12.84 10.34
N VAL A 294 -3.77 13.01 9.05
CA VAL A 294 -5.10 12.77 8.49
C VAL A 294 -5.04 11.67 7.44
N PHE A 295 -6.07 10.83 7.42
CA PHE A 295 -6.20 9.79 6.40
C PHE A 295 -7.65 9.73 5.87
N ALA A 296 -7.94 10.41 4.75
CA ALA A 296 -9.29 10.62 4.23
C ALA A 296 -9.60 9.77 2.98
N SER A 297 -9.14 8.51 2.93
CA SER A 297 -9.37 7.62 1.79
C SER A 297 -10.67 6.81 1.92
N THR A 298 -11.38 6.59 0.80
CA THR A 298 -12.52 5.67 0.75
C THR A 298 -12.16 4.28 0.25
N CYS A 299 -10.98 4.11 -0.40
CA CYS A 299 -10.57 2.82 -0.97
C CYS A 299 -9.10 2.52 -0.68
N GLU A 300 -8.85 1.45 0.08
CA GLU A 300 -7.52 0.90 0.35
C GLU A 300 -7.56 -0.63 0.36
N ASN A 301 -6.44 -1.24 0.03
CA ASN A 301 -6.21 -2.68 0.27
C ASN A 301 -5.54 -2.88 1.63
N MET A 302 -4.40 -2.22 1.82
CA MET A 302 -3.69 -2.06 3.09
C MET A 302 -3.19 -0.62 3.14
N PRO A 303 -3.61 0.18 4.14
CA PRO A 303 -3.27 1.60 4.19
C PRO A 303 -1.87 1.84 4.78
N ASN A 304 -0.81 1.57 4.00
CA ASN A 304 0.58 1.74 4.47
C ASN A 304 0.87 3.13 5.03
N ILE A 305 0.31 4.17 4.40
CA ILE A 305 0.44 5.56 4.87
C ILE A 305 -0.16 5.73 6.27
N LEU A 306 -1.28 5.06 6.57
CA LEU A 306 -1.86 5.06 7.91
C LEU A 306 -0.92 4.38 8.91
N LEU A 307 -0.31 3.24 8.53
CA LEU A 307 0.70 2.58 9.37
C LEU A 307 1.91 3.47 9.65
N GLU A 308 2.39 4.20 8.63
CA GLU A 308 3.49 5.15 8.77
C GLU A 308 3.11 6.29 9.73
N THR A 309 1.87 6.79 9.65
CA THR A 309 1.34 7.82 10.55
C THR A 309 1.26 7.31 11.98
N MET A 310 0.71 6.11 12.20
CA MET A 310 0.64 5.44 13.51
C MET A 310 2.03 5.29 14.14
N ALA A 311 2.98 4.78 13.37
CA ALA A 311 4.36 4.56 13.83
C ALA A 311 5.13 5.86 14.11
N SER A 312 4.70 6.95 13.51
CA SER A 312 5.31 8.27 13.74
C SER A 312 4.82 8.93 15.03
N GLY A 313 4.00 8.24 15.83
CA GLY A 313 3.50 8.74 17.12
C GLY A 313 2.61 9.97 16.99
N LEU A 314 1.88 10.08 15.88
CA LEU A 314 0.94 11.16 15.65
C LEU A 314 -0.49 10.78 16.09
N PRO A 315 -1.24 11.71 16.67
CA PRO A 315 -2.69 11.57 16.76
C PRO A 315 -3.30 11.56 15.35
N ILE A 316 -4.38 10.79 15.15
CA ILE A 316 -4.89 10.49 13.81
C ILE A 316 -6.38 10.79 13.71
N ALA A 317 -6.76 11.61 12.73
CA ALA A 317 -8.12 11.68 12.20
C ALA A 317 -8.22 10.80 10.95
N CYS A 318 -9.12 9.84 10.92
CA CYS A 318 -9.15 8.78 9.92
C CYS A 318 -10.54 8.57 9.31
N SER A 319 -10.56 8.24 8.04
CA SER A 319 -11.78 7.77 7.37
C SER A 319 -12.36 6.53 8.07
N ASN A 320 -13.68 6.46 8.19
CA ASN A 320 -14.42 5.32 8.69
C ASN A 320 -14.68 4.24 7.60
N ARG A 321 -14.13 4.38 6.40
CA ARG A 321 -14.34 3.50 5.25
C ARG A 321 -13.21 2.47 5.08
N GLY A 322 -13.48 1.45 4.28
CA GLY A 322 -12.47 0.46 3.86
C GLY A 322 -11.86 -0.30 5.05
N PRO A 323 -10.56 -0.65 4.97
CA PRO A 323 -9.85 -1.38 6.02
C PRO A 323 -9.35 -0.47 7.16
N MET A 324 -9.59 0.85 7.13
CA MET A 324 -9.07 1.76 8.13
C MET A 324 -9.50 1.41 9.55
N PRO A 325 -10.80 1.07 9.80
CA PRO A 325 -11.24 0.62 11.13
C PRO A 325 -10.61 -0.72 11.56
N GLU A 326 -10.25 -1.61 10.61
CA GLU A 326 -9.54 -2.87 10.92
C GLU A 326 -8.10 -2.61 11.37
N VAL A 327 -7.44 -1.58 10.81
CA VAL A 327 -6.02 -1.30 11.04
C VAL A 327 -5.79 -0.39 12.22
N LEU A 328 -6.56 0.68 12.35
CA LEU A 328 -6.41 1.69 13.40
C LEU A 328 -7.21 1.33 14.67
N GLU A 329 -8.29 0.55 14.53
CA GLU A 329 -9.20 0.14 15.61
C GLU A 329 -9.71 1.35 16.43
N ASP A 330 -9.43 1.40 17.72
CA ASP A 330 -9.84 2.47 18.65
C ASP A 330 -8.78 3.58 18.84
N ALA A 331 -7.74 3.60 18.01
CA ALA A 331 -6.59 4.49 18.16
C ALA A 331 -6.66 5.78 17.31
N GLY A 332 -7.86 6.22 16.96
CA GLY A 332 -8.05 7.46 16.21
C GLY A 332 -9.48 8.00 16.28
N VAL A 333 -9.68 9.20 15.75
CA VAL A 333 -11.02 9.80 15.60
C VAL A 333 -11.48 9.59 14.15
N TYR A 334 -12.65 8.98 13.99
CA TYR A 334 -13.20 8.62 12.68
C TYR A 334 -14.16 9.66 12.14
N PHE A 335 -14.21 9.76 10.80
CA PHE A 335 -15.11 10.63 10.04
C PHE A 335 -15.50 10.01 8.70
N ASP A 336 -16.61 10.44 8.12
CA ASP A 336 -16.91 10.19 6.70
C ASP A 336 -16.06 11.13 5.82
N PRO A 337 -15.15 10.61 4.97
CA PRO A 337 -14.27 11.44 4.14
C PRO A 337 -15.00 12.24 3.05
N GLU A 338 -16.29 11.97 2.84
CA GLU A 338 -17.13 12.71 1.91
C GLU A 338 -17.87 13.87 2.59
N SER A 339 -17.85 13.95 3.94
CA SER A 339 -18.48 15.00 4.73
C SER A 339 -17.41 15.99 5.24
N VAL A 340 -17.45 17.22 4.72
CA VAL A 340 -16.56 18.31 5.17
C VAL A 340 -16.77 18.61 6.65
N ASP A 341 -18.04 18.60 7.12
CA ASP A 341 -18.40 18.91 8.50
C ASP A 341 -17.91 17.82 9.48
N GLU A 342 -18.00 16.54 9.08
CA GLU A 342 -17.46 15.46 9.93
C GLU A 342 -15.94 15.49 10.01
N ILE A 343 -15.25 15.80 8.89
CA ILE A 343 -13.80 16.01 8.90
C ILE A 343 -13.45 17.16 9.84
N ALA A 344 -14.14 18.32 9.72
CA ALA A 344 -13.90 19.46 10.57
C ALA A 344 -14.13 19.13 12.06
N SER A 345 -15.24 18.46 12.39
CA SER A 345 -15.57 18.06 13.78
C SER A 345 -14.53 17.10 14.37
N ALA A 346 -14.05 16.12 13.58
CA ALA A 346 -13.02 15.18 14.01
C ALA A 346 -11.68 15.89 14.27
N LEU A 347 -11.30 16.82 13.39
CA LEU A 347 -10.10 17.64 13.58
C LEU A 347 -10.23 18.55 14.80
N GLU A 348 -11.35 19.26 14.94
CA GLU A 348 -11.63 20.17 16.04
C GLU A 348 -11.54 19.45 17.39
N LYS A 349 -12.14 18.26 17.51
CA LYS A 349 -12.06 17.41 18.69
C LYS A 349 -10.61 17.11 19.08
N LEU A 350 -9.77 16.71 18.12
CA LEU A 350 -8.35 16.43 18.37
C LEU A 350 -7.56 17.70 18.68
N ILE A 351 -7.81 18.80 17.98
CA ILE A 351 -7.09 20.07 18.16
C ILE A 351 -7.28 20.63 19.58
N HIS A 352 -8.48 20.56 20.11
CA HIS A 352 -8.81 21.15 21.43
C HIS A 352 -8.51 20.25 22.62
N ASP A 353 -8.24 18.95 22.43
CA ASP A 353 -8.02 18.00 23.54
C ASP A 353 -6.60 17.37 23.46
N PRO A 354 -5.60 17.99 24.11
CA PRO A 354 -4.23 17.45 24.18
C PRO A 354 -4.16 16.06 24.84
N ALA A 355 -4.97 15.81 25.87
CA ALA A 355 -4.94 14.51 26.56
C ALA A 355 -5.47 13.39 25.66
N LEU A 356 -6.55 13.65 24.91
CA LEU A 356 -7.07 12.71 23.91
C LEU A 356 -6.04 12.46 22.80
N ARG A 357 -5.33 13.49 22.33
CA ARG A 357 -4.28 13.32 21.31
C ARG A 357 -3.16 12.42 21.82
N GLU A 358 -2.68 12.62 23.04
CA GLU A 358 -1.61 11.82 23.64
C GLU A 358 -2.04 10.35 23.76
N ASP A 359 -3.21 10.07 24.34
CA ASP A 359 -3.75 8.72 24.49
C ASP A 359 -3.91 8.00 23.14
N LEU A 360 -4.51 8.67 22.14
CA LEU A 360 -4.70 8.07 20.81
C LEU A 360 -3.38 7.85 20.07
N ALA A 361 -2.42 8.77 20.18
CA ALA A 361 -1.12 8.63 19.56
C ALA A 361 -0.33 7.47 20.18
N GLU A 362 -0.34 7.30 21.49
CA GLU A 362 0.29 6.16 22.18
C GLU A 362 -0.34 4.83 21.76
N ARG A 363 -1.67 4.74 21.73
CA ARG A 363 -2.36 3.53 21.27
C ARG A 363 -2.03 3.21 19.81
N ALA A 364 -2.06 4.20 18.91
CA ALA A 364 -1.70 4.02 17.51
C ALA A 364 -0.25 3.55 17.36
N TYR A 365 0.69 4.17 18.08
CA TYR A 365 2.09 3.78 18.07
C TYR A 365 2.28 2.32 18.52
N LEU A 366 1.65 1.92 19.64
CA LEU A 366 1.74 0.55 20.14
C LEU A 366 1.17 -0.46 19.15
N LYS A 367 0.00 -0.19 18.55
CA LYS A 367 -0.60 -1.05 17.51
C LYS A 367 0.31 -1.18 16.29
N SER A 368 1.00 -0.11 15.89
CA SER A 368 1.90 -0.12 14.73
C SER A 368 3.07 -1.10 14.89
N GLN A 369 3.45 -1.45 16.10
CA GLN A 369 4.57 -2.36 16.37
C GLN A 369 4.29 -3.80 15.91
N ALA A 370 3.02 -4.18 15.76
CA ALA A 370 2.63 -5.48 15.21
C ALA A 370 2.92 -5.61 13.70
N PHE A 371 3.17 -4.50 13.00
CA PHE A 371 3.46 -4.48 11.58
C PHE A 371 4.97 -4.42 11.35
N ASP A 372 5.55 -5.60 11.12
CA ASP A 372 6.98 -5.77 10.93
C ASP A 372 7.28 -6.55 9.64
N TRP A 373 8.28 -6.08 8.87
CA TRP A 373 8.68 -6.73 7.63
C TRP A 373 9.28 -8.13 7.85
N LYS A 374 9.93 -8.36 8.99
CA LYS A 374 10.46 -9.68 9.32
C LYS A 374 9.32 -10.70 9.49
N ARG A 375 8.26 -10.33 10.25
CA ARG A 375 7.06 -11.14 10.38
C ARG A 375 6.37 -11.36 9.02
N CYS A 376 6.19 -10.29 8.24
CA CYS A 376 5.57 -10.37 6.91
C CYS A 376 6.35 -11.33 5.99
N ALA A 377 7.68 -11.27 6.01
CA ALA A 377 8.54 -12.16 5.24
C ALA A 377 8.43 -13.61 5.74
N GLU A 378 8.51 -13.84 7.04
CA GLU A 378 8.42 -15.16 7.65
C GLU A 378 7.09 -15.84 7.29
N GLU A 379 5.96 -15.19 7.55
CA GLU A 379 4.62 -15.70 7.22
C GLU A 379 4.45 -15.93 5.70
N THR A 380 5.00 -15.04 4.87
CA THR A 380 4.94 -15.19 3.41
C THR A 380 5.72 -16.41 2.95
N PHE A 381 6.98 -16.55 3.35
CA PHE A 381 7.82 -17.68 2.91
C PHE A 381 7.38 -19.02 3.51
N GLU A 382 6.84 -19.04 4.73
CA GLU A 382 6.19 -20.21 5.31
C GLU A 382 4.97 -20.64 4.48
N PHE A 383 4.09 -19.68 4.14
CA PHE A 383 2.92 -19.96 3.30
C PHE A 383 3.33 -20.49 1.92
N LEU A 384 4.33 -19.88 1.26
CA LEU A 384 4.85 -20.36 -0.02
C LEU A 384 5.43 -21.77 0.07
N ALA A 385 6.24 -22.07 1.09
CA ALA A 385 6.83 -23.40 1.30
C ALA A 385 5.78 -24.48 1.54
N SER A 386 4.60 -24.13 2.07
CA SER A 386 3.51 -25.08 2.34
C SER A 386 2.92 -25.75 1.09
N PHE A 387 3.23 -25.22 -0.11
CA PHE A 387 2.80 -25.77 -1.41
C PHE A 387 3.86 -26.66 -2.07
N CYS A 388 5.06 -26.72 -1.51
CA CYS A 388 6.20 -27.47 -2.07
C CYS A 388 6.47 -28.79 -1.34
N LYS A 389 5.67 -29.12 -0.33
CA LYS A 389 5.78 -30.34 0.50
C LYS A 389 4.99 -31.47 -0.11
#